data_17fa063ac395e5017946a7410498a05c
#
_entry.id   17fa063ac395e5017946a7410498a05c
#
_cell.length_a   1.000
_cell.length_b   1.000
_cell.length_c   1.000
_cell.angle_alpha   90.00
_cell.angle_beta   90.00
_cell.angle_gamma   90.00
#
_symmetry.space_group_name_H-M   'P 1'
#
loop_
_entity.id
_entity.type
_entity.pdbx_description
1 polymer ?
#
loop_
_entity_poly.entity_id
_entity_poly.type
_entity_poly.pdbx_seq_one_letter_code
_entity_poly.pdbx_strand_id
1 'polypeptide(L)'
;MQGIYKSLGQMNVTTATGGSATTAIDTKQTGLHRDDDWKEGTLFVIHDAAGAGASPEGKFQRISGYTDSNTTFTIDTTVTDAIAAGDTFGFTSQKYPLHVMIQMANDGLRLLGDVPAMDTTTLDTATSKTEYAAAVAWKRRRPYRVDIQTKIDDSDDNQWVETTDYDWVPAAGGSTGLIVFHFQPVTTRDIRVWYRGPHPDLYVYSDVDNETIDPELAILAGTLKALDWRVNRSGGADPFETERLNDAKVEFARRSVSDSPEKPKRGTKLFIVGPQEDFLDPRYTGTVRI
;
A
#
# COMPACT_ATOMS: atom_id res chain seq x y z
N MET A 1 -3.08 -8.84 4.17
CA MET A 1 -3.02 -10.33 4.03
C MET A 1 -4.09 -11.04 4.83
N GLN A 2 -4.15 -10.89 6.16
CA GLN A 2 -5.14 -11.58 7.01
C GLN A 2 -6.60 -11.40 6.53
N GLY A 3 -7.00 -10.16 6.17
CA GLY A 3 -8.34 -9.87 5.65
C GLY A 3 -8.69 -10.65 4.39
N ILE A 4 -7.74 -10.83 3.48
CA ILE A 4 -7.95 -11.60 2.24
C ILE A 4 -8.23 -13.07 2.56
N TYR A 5 -7.43 -13.70 3.42
CA TYR A 5 -7.67 -15.10 3.81
C TYR A 5 -8.99 -15.29 4.59
N LYS A 6 -9.38 -14.33 5.44
CA LYS A 6 -10.71 -14.31 6.09
C LYS A 6 -11.83 -14.25 5.04
N SER A 7 -11.71 -13.34 4.09
CA SER A 7 -12.68 -13.18 3.00
C SER A 7 -12.78 -14.43 2.13
N LEU A 8 -11.67 -15.15 1.93
CA LEU A 8 -11.66 -16.45 1.22
C LEU A 8 -12.23 -17.61 2.05
N GLY A 9 -12.53 -17.41 3.35
CA GLY A 9 -12.97 -18.48 4.24
C GLY A 9 -11.92 -19.57 4.45
N GLN A 10 -10.64 -19.22 4.34
CA GLN A 10 -9.51 -20.16 4.39
C GLN A 10 -8.68 -20.07 5.68
N MET A 11 -9.10 -19.25 6.64
CA MET A 11 -8.36 -19.05 7.87
C MET A 11 -9.05 -19.74 9.04
N ASN A 12 -8.35 -20.69 9.67
CA ASN A 12 -8.71 -21.24 10.96
C ASN A 12 -8.05 -20.41 12.06
N VAL A 13 -8.75 -20.18 13.15
CA VAL A 13 -8.26 -19.36 14.27
C VAL A 13 -8.31 -20.17 15.55
N THR A 14 -7.23 -20.12 16.33
CA THR A 14 -7.12 -20.82 17.62
C THR A 14 -6.25 -20.05 18.59
N THR A 15 -6.15 -20.53 19.83
CA THR A 15 -5.31 -19.97 20.88
C THR A 15 -4.13 -20.89 21.14
N ALA A 16 -2.93 -20.33 21.14
CA ALA A 16 -1.71 -21.05 21.42
C ALA A 16 -1.69 -21.57 22.87
N THR A 17 -1.22 -22.77 23.04
CA THR A 17 -0.88 -23.35 24.35
C THR A 17 0.60 -23.21 24.66
N GLY A 18 1.39 -22.76 23.71
CA GLY A 18 2.81 -22.48 23.78
C GLY A 18 3.41 -22.23 22.41
N GLY A 19 4.71 -22.07 22.36
CA GLY A 19 5.44 -21.87 21.11
C GLY A 19 6.79 -21.21 21.31
N SER A 20 7.33 -20.65 20.24
CA SER A 20 8.61 -19.94 20.19
C SER A 20 8.56 -18.91 19.04
N ALA A 21 9.69 -18.26 18.75
CA ALA A 21 9.81 -17.39 17.59
C ALA A 21 9.67 -18.12 16.24
N THR A 22 9.75 -19.44 16.22
CA THR A 22 9.67 -20.28 15.01
C THR A 22 8.55 -21.32 15.06
N THR A 23 7.80 -21.41 16.15
CA THR A 23 6.76 -22.42 16.35
C THR A 23 5.52 -21.83 17.03
N ALA A 24 4.34 -22.33 16.65
CA ALA A 24 3.10 -22.16 17.40
C ALA A 24 2.55 -23.53 17.76
N ILE A 25 2.06 -23.69 18.99
CA ILE A 25 1.55 -24.98 19.51
C ILE A 25 0.11 -24.81 19.98
N ASP A 26 -0.77 -25.71 19.57
CA ASP A 26 -2.14 -25.80 20.08
C ASP A 26 -2.51 -27.25 20.42
N THR A 27 -2.24 -27.65 21.64
CA THR A 27 -2.49 -29.03 22.10
C THR A 27 -3.96 -29.47 22.05
N LYS A 28 -4.90 -28.54 21.85
CA LYS A 28 -6.33 -28.87 21.70
C LYS A 28 -6.67 -29.55 20.39
N GLN A 29 -5.78 -29.46 19.40
CA GLN A 29 -5.98 -30.04 18.08
C GLN A 29 -5.25 -31.38 17.87
N THR A 30 -4.63 -31.94 18.93
CA THR A 30 -3.89 -33.19 18.85
C THR A 30 -4.74 -34.33 18.32
N GLY A 31 -4.25 -35.04 17.30
CA GLY A 31 -4.93 -36.19 16.69
C GLY A 31 -6.08 -35.85 15.75
N LEU A 32 -6.29 -34.57 15.41
CA LEU A 32 -7.37 -34.16 14.50
C LEU A 32 -6.91 -34.07 13.04
N HIS A 33 -5.63 -34.01 12.79
CA HIS A 33 -5.05 -33.80 11.46
C HIS A 33 -3.94 -34.83 11.18
N ARG A 34 -3.25 -34.65 10.06
CA ARG A 34 -2.07 -35.45 9.71
C ARG A 34 -0.84 -34.56 9.72
N ASP A 35 0.33 -35.16 9.89
CA ASP A 35 1.58 -34.45 9.73
C ASP A 35 1.62 -33.76 8.35
N ASP A 36 2.11 -32.53 8.34
CA ASP A 36 2.23 -31.67 7.18
C ASP A 36 0.89 -31.22 6.49
N ASP A 37 -0.27 -31.45 7.10
CA ASP A 37 -1.58 -30.98 6.52
C ASP A 37 -1.60 -29.47 6.28
N TRP A 38 -0.89 -28.71 7.09
CA TRP A 38 -0.84 -27.24 7.01
C TRP A 38 0.44 -26.69 6.38
N LYS A 39 1.34 -27.57 5.96
CA LYS A 39 2.58 -27.19 5.28
C LYS A 39 2.29 -26.40 4.02
N GLU A 40 3.14 -25.40 3.70
CA GLU A 40 2.95 -24.42 2.63
C GLU A 40 1.80 -23.41 2.86
N GLY A 41 1.03 -23.56 3.93
CA GLY A 41 0.05 -22.57 4.36
C GLY A 41 0.72 -21.37 5.02
N THR A 42 -0.09 -20.49 5.57
CA THR A 42 0.36 -19.27 6.25
C THR A 42 -0.08 -19.29 7.69
N LEU A 43 0.81 -18.95 8.60
CA LEU A 43 0.51 -18.69 10.00
C LEU A 43 0.47 -17.17 10.23
N PHE A 44 -0.55 -16.70 10.94
CA PHE A 44 -0.76 -15.31 11.34
C PHE A 44 -0.80 -15.22 12.87
N VAL A 45 -0.08 -14.30 13.47
CA VAL A 45 -0.31 -13.92 14.87
C VAL A 45 -1.36 -12.82 14.88
N ILE A 46 -2.52 -13.11 15.46
CA ILE A 46 -3.71 -12.22 15.40
C ILE A 46 -3.76 -11.31 16.62
N HIS A 47 -3.44 -11.85 17.78
CA HIS A 47 -3.46 -11.12 19.05
C HIS A 47 -2.44 -11.70 20.01
N ASP A 48 -1.69 -10.84 20.65
CA ASP A 48 -0.71 -11.19 21.70
C ASP A 48 -1.38 -11.04 23.07
N ALA A 49 -1.26 -12.06 23.90
CA ALA A 49 -1.83 -12.06 25.25
C ALA A 49 -1.20 -11.02 26.18
N ALA A 50 -0.01 -10.52 25.86
CA ALA A 50 0.65 -9.45 26.60
C ALA A 50 0.01 -8.08 26.39
N GLY A 51 -0.80 -7.92 25.34
CA GLY A 51 -1.57 -6.70 25.06
C GLY A 51 -1.63 -6.35 23.58
N ALA A 52 -2.63 -5.57 23.19
CA ALA A 52 -2.84 -5.16 21.81
C ALA A 52 -1.63 -4.38 21.28
N GLY A 53 -1.17 -4.75 20.09
CA GLY A 53 -0.01 -4.16 19.43
C GLY A 53 1.34 -4.63 19.96
N ALA A 54 1.36 -5.56 20.94
CA ALA A 54 2.61 -6.18 21.38
C ALA A 54 3.16 -7.10 20.28
N SER A 55 4.48 -7.23 20.21
CA SER A 55 5.10 -8.16 19.26
C SER A 55 4.95 -9.59 19.78
N PRO A 56 4.53 -10.58 18.97
CA PRO A 56 4.52 -10.59 17.49
C PRO A 56 3.16 -10.32 16.81
N GLU A 57 2.23 -9.63 17.43
CA GLU A 57 0.91 -9.35 16.84
C GLU A 57 1.02 -8.75 15.41
N GLY A 58 0.14 -9.17 14.52
CA GLY A 58 0.08 -8.71 13.11
C GLY A 58 1.06 -9.39 12.16
N LYS A 59 1.99 -10.20 12.67
CA LYS A 59 3.00 -10.88 11.85
C LYS A 59 2.48 -12.16 11.23
N PHE A 60 3.05 -12.50 10.08
CA PHE A 60 2.70 -13.73 9.38
C PHE A 60 3.92 -14.34 8.70
N GLN A 61 3.92 -15.67 8.60
CA GLN A 61 4.98 -16.42 7.95
C GLN A 61 4.43 -17.68 7.28
N ARG A 62 5.22 -18.28 6.38
CA ARG A 62 4.89 -19.56 5.75
C ARG A 62 5.08 -20.69 6.77
N ILE A 63 4.17 -21.64 6.79
CA ILE A 63 4.29 -22.89 7.56
C ILE A 63 5.22 -23.83 6.79
N SER A 64 6.37 -24.16 7.34
CA SER A 64 7.33 -25.11 6.76
C SER A 64 7.04 -26.55 7.14
N GLY A 65 6.36 -26.78 8.23
CA GLY A 65 5.97 -28.10 8.70
C GLY A 65 4.88 -28.05 9.76
N TYR A 66 4.16 -29.15 9.90
CA TYR A 66 3.17 -29.38 10.95
C TYR A 66 3.32 -30.79 11.49
N THR A 67 3.32 -30.94 12.81
CA THR A 67 3.38 -32.23 13.50
C THR A 67 2.12 -32.41 14.33
N ASP A 68 1.29 -33.39 13.98
CA ASP A 68 -0.02 -33.62 14.64
C ASP A 68 0.13 -34.15 16.09
N SER A 69 1.14 -34.99 16.38
CA SER A 69 1.30 -35.61 17.70
C SER A 69 1.48 -34.61 18.84
N ASN A 70 2.02 -33.43 18.58
CA ASN A 70 2.19 -32.31 19.52
C ASN A 70 1.60 -31.00 19.00
N THR A 71 0.88 -31.05 17.87
CA THR A 71 0.20 -29.93 17.22
C THR A 71 1.08 -28.69 17.06
N THR A 72 2.29 -28.93 16.59
CA THR A 72 3.28 -27.88 16.39
C THR A 72 3.30 -27.43 14.93
N PHE A 73 3.02 -26.15 14.74
CA PHE A 73 3.24 -25.46 13.47
C PHE A 73 4.65 -24.89 13.48
N THR A 74 5.48 -25.28 12.52
CA THR A 74 6.82 -24.75 12.33
C THR A 74 6.79 -23.74 11.17
N ILE A 75 7.40 -22.57 11.34
CA ILE A 75 7.47 -21.51 10.34
C ILE A 75 8.88 -21.35 9.79
N ASP A 76 9.00 -20.90 8.53
CA ASP A 76 10.28 -20.78 7.83
C ASP A 76 11.22 -19.76 8.44
N THR A 77 10.67 -18.62 8.86
CA THR A 77 11.45 -17.49 9.35
C THR A 77 10.90 -17.07 10.71
N THR A 78 11.78 -16.64 11.60
CA THR A 78 11.37 -16.15 12.91
C THR A 78 10.38 -14.99 12.80
N VAL A 79 9.31 -15.03 13.60
CA VAL A 79 8.62 -13.82 14.01
C VAL A 79 9.48 -13.12 15.08
N THR A 80 9.33 -11.83 15.25
CA THR A 80 10.27 -11.03 16.06
C THR A 80 10.39 -11.53 17.50
N ASP A 81 9.27 -12.01 18.07
CA ASP A 81 9.20 -12.53 19.43
C ASP A 81 8.52 -13.90 19.45
N ALA A 82 8.60 -14.59 20.58
CA ALA A 82 8.01 -15.92 20.74
C ALA A 82 6.47 -15.83 20.75
N ILE A 83 5.82 -16.75 20.04
CA ILE A 83 4.39 -17.02 20.22
C ILE A 83 4.22 -17.73 21.56
N ALA A 84 3.50 -17.12 22.48
CA ALA A 84 3.33 -17.59 23.84
C ALA A 84 1.97 -18.27 24.06
N ALA A 85 1.83 -18.92 25.20
CA ALA A 85 0.53 -19.46 25.61
C ALA A 85 -0.46 -18.32 25.87
N GLY A 86 -1.65 -18.41 25.29
CA GLY A 86 -2.67 -17.38 25.35
C GLY A 86 -2.77 -16.52 24.09
N ASP A 87 -1.74 -16.51 23.24
CA ASP A 87 -1.79 -15.78 21.98
C ASP A 87 -2.81 -16.39 21.03
N THR A 88 -3.50 -15.55 20.30
CA THR A 88 -4.41 -15.99 19.25
C THR A 88 -3.69 -15.99 17.92
N PHE A 89 -3.67 -17.14 17.27
CA PHE A 89 -3.08 -17.24 15.93
C PHE A 89 -4.07 -17.84 14.92
N GLY A 90 -3.88 -17.51 13.66
CA GLY A 90 -4.61 -18.09 12.55
C GLY A 90 -3.68 -18.90 11.66
N PHE A 91 -4.21 -19.91 11.00
CA PHE A 91 -3.46 -20.70 10.05
C PHE A 91 -4.33 -21.08 8.84
N THR A 92 -3.65 -21.33 7.73
CA THR A 92 -4.31 -21.63 6.46
C THR A 92 -3.72 -22.87 5.82
N SER A 93 -4.47 -23.47 4.92
CA SER A 93 -3.98 -24.62 4.13
C SER A 93 -3.13 -24.13 2.93
N GLN A 94 -2.44 -25.09 2.28
CA GLN A 94 -1.67 -24.87 1.05
C GLN A 94 -2.53 -24.48 -0.17
N LYS A 95 -3.85 -24.43 -0.03
CA LYS A 95 -4.76 -24.06 -1.13
C LYS A 95 -4.44 -22.69 -1.72
N TYR A 96 -4.00 -21.77 -0.84
CA TYR A 96 -3.56 -20.43 -1.19
C TYR A 96 -2.18 -20.17 -0.56
N PRO A 97 -1.07 -20.57 -1.23
CA PRO A 97 0.27 -20.41 -0.70
C PRO A 97 0.66 -18.95 -0.48
N LEU A 98 1.40 -18.65 0.58
CA LEU A 98 1.73 -17.28 0.97
C LEU A 98 2.36 -16.45 -0.16
N HIS A 99 3.35 -17.01 -0.88
CA HIS A 99 4.04 -16.29 -1.96
C HIS A 99 3.09 -15.91 -3.11
N VAL A 100 2.09 -16.76 -3.42
CA VAL A 100 1.05 -16.44 -4.41
C VAL A 100 0.15 -15.35 -3.88
N MET A 101 -0.25 -15.45 -2.60
CA MET A 101 -1.15 -14.47 -1.99
C MET A 101 -0.52 -13.08 -1.88
N ILE A 102 0.79 -12.98 -1.67
CA ILE A 102 1.50 -11.70 -1.73
C ILE A 102 1.40 -11.10 -3.15
N GLN A 103 1.61 -11.92 -4.19
CA GLN A 103 1.44 -11.46 -5.58
C GLN A 103 0.01 -11.03 -5.86
N MET A 104 -0.99 -11.82 -5.43
CA MET A 104 -2.40 -11.48 -5.63
C MET A 104 -2.82 -10.21 -4.87
N ALA A 105 -2.26 -9.98 -3.69
CA ALA A 105 -2.47 -8.74 -2.96
C ALA A 105 -1.90 -7.53 -3.73
N ASN A 106 -0.68 -7.64 -4.23
CA ASN A 106 -0.06 -6.59 -5.04
C ASN A 106 -0.82 -6.33 -6.34
N ASP A 107 -1.24 -7.39 -7.03
CA ASP A 107 -2.06 -7.26 -8.24
C ASP A 107 -3.44 -6.66 -7.94
N GLY A 108 -3.99 -6.94 -6.76
CA GLY A 108 -5.21 -6.29 -6.27
C GLY A 108 -5.01 -4.80 -6.04
N LEU A 109 -3.92 -4.40 -5.37
CA LEU A 109 -3.59 -3.00 -5.15
C LEU A 109 -3.36 -2.26 -6.48
N ARG A 110 -2.68 -2.88 -7.45
CA ARG A 110 -2.51 -2.32 -8.80
C ARG A 110 -3.84 -2.15 -9.54
N LEU A 111 -4.82 -2.99 -9.27
CA LEU A 111 -6.17 -2.88 -9.86
C LEU A 111 -6.90 -1.62 -9.39
N LEU A 112 -6.58 -1.10 -8.20
CA LEU A 112 -7.14 0.16 -7.68
C LEU A 112 -6.62 1.39 -8.41
N GLY A 113 -5.57 1.23 -9.23
CA GLY A 113 -4.96 2.29 -10.03
C GLY A 113 -3.88 3.04 -9.27
N ASP A 114 -3.59 4.26 -9.76
CA ASP A 114 -2.53 5.07 -9.20
C ASP A 114 -2.99 5.80 -7.94
N VAL A 115 -2.17 5.72 -6.92
CA VAL A 115 -2.35 6.43 -5.65
C VAL A 115 -1.57 7.74 -5.63
N PRO A 116 -2.06 8.77 -4.94
CA PRO A 116 -1.29 9.98 -4.68
C PRO A 116 -0.10 9.65 -3.77
N ALA A 117 1.05 10.17 -4.12
CA ALA A 117 2.27 10.04 -3.33
C ALA A 117 3.04 11.35 -3.32
N MET A 118 3.89 11.51 -2.32
CA MET A 118 4.70 12.70 -2.12
C MET A 118 6.17 12.30 -1.95
N ASP A 119 7.06 13.01 -2.63
CA ASP A 119 8.50 12.88 -2.46
C ASP A 119 9.06 14.21 -1.94
N THR A 120 9.69 14.18 -0.79
CA THR A 120 10.30 15.35 -0.13
C THR A 120 11.80 15.20 0.04
N THR A 121 12.38 14.07 -0.36
CA THR A 121 13.77 13.72 -0.01
C THR A 121 14.70 13.64 -1.21
N THR A 122 14.15 13.57 -2.42
CA THR A 122 14.97 13.31 -3.62
C THR A 122 15.53 14.59 -4.23
N LEU A 123 14.84 15.71 -4.09
CA LEU A 123 15.23 16.95 -4.75
C LEU A 123 15.47 18.07 -3.75
N ASP A 124 16.71 18.60 -3.82
CA ASP A 124 17.11 19.80 -3.10
C ASP A 124 17.52 20.87 -4.09
N THR A 125 17.20 22.12 -3.78
CA THR A 125 17.63 23.24 -4.64
C THR A 125 19.13 23.46 -4.52
N ALA A 126 19.80 23.68 -5.64
CA ALA A 126 21.23 23.91 -5.73
C ALA A 126 21.55 25.24 -6.42
N THR A 127 22.72 25.78 -6.12
CA THR A 127 23.19 27.04 -6.72
C THR A 127 23.26 26.91 -8.24
N SER A 128 22.69 27.90 -8.93
CA SER A 128 22.69 28.01 -10.41
C SER A 128 22.07 26.80 -11.12
N LYS A 129 21.19 26.06 -10.45
CA LYS A 129 20.52 24.90 -11.01
C LYS A 129 19.03 25.19 -11.17
N THR A 130 18.52 24.98 -12.38
CA THR A 130 17.09 25.12 -12.72
C THR A 130 16.48 23.78 -13.17
N GLU A 131 17.30 22.76 -13.46
CA GLU A 131 16.87 21.46 -13.96
C GLU A 131 17.10 20.38 -12.90
N TYR A 132 16.07 19.64 -12.58
CA TYR A 132 16.07 18.60 -11.53
C TYR A 132 15.56 17.29 -12.08
N ALA A 133 16.39 16.24 -11.96
CA ALA A 133 16.04 14.91 -12.44
C ALA A 133 14.93 14.28 -11.61
N ALA A 134 13.95 13.73 -12.29
CA ALA A 134 12.85 13.00 -11.65
C ALA A 134 13.33 11.72 -10.98
N ALA A 135 12.82 11.44 -9.78
CA ALA A 135 13.04 10.15 -9.12
C ALA A 135 12.42 9.00 -9.91
N VAL A 136 12.94 7.77 -9.68
CA VAL A 136 12.46 6.57 -10.36
C VAL A 136 10.95 6.37 -10.17
N ALA A 137 10.44 6.69 -8.99
CA ALA A 137 9.04 6.49 -8.63
C ALA A 137 8.06 7.29 -9.51
N TRP A 138 8.44 8.48 -9.94
CA TRP A 138 7.57 9.38 -10.70
C TRP A 138 8.14 9.85 -12.06
N LYS A 139 9.29 9.33 -12.49
CA LYS A 139 9.99 9.73 -13.73
C LYS A 139 9.16 9.64 -15.01
N ARG A 140 8.11 8.82 -15.04
CA ARG A 140 7.26 8.62 -16.22
C ARG A 140 5.99 9.46 -16.21
N ARG A 141 5.73 10.18 -15.12
CA ARG A 141 4.45 10.87 -14.89
C ARG A 141 4.68 12.31 -14.49
N ARG A 142 3.94 13.21 -15.12
CA ARG A 142 3.99 14.61 -14.73
C ARG A 142 3.51 14.76 -13.28
N PRO A 143 4.30 15.43 -12.43
CA PRO A 143 3.83 15.86 -11.12
C PRO A 143 2.56 16.71 -11.27
N TYR A 144 1.62 16.52 -10.36
CA TYR A 144 0.43 17.37 -10.37
C TYR A 144 0.59 18.60 -9.47
N ARG A 145 1.57 18.60 -8.58
CA ARG A 145 1.94 19.72 -7.73
C ARG A 145 3.43 19.66 -7.39
N VAL A 146 4.07 20.81 -7.34
CA VAL A 146 5.44 20.98 -6.88
C VAL A 146 5.47 22.14 -5.89
N ASP A 147 6.02 21.90 -4.71
CA ASP A 147 6.19 22.91 -3.67
C ASP A 147 7.69 23.13 -3.43
N ILE A 148 8.07 24.35 -3.11
CA ILE A 148 9.43 24.70 -2.70
C ILE A 148 9.39 25.21 -1.27
N GLN A 149 10.31 24.74 -0.43
CA GLN A 149 10.45 25.21 0.92
C GLN A 149 10.93 26.68 0.95
N THR A 150 10.29 27.52 1.73
CA THR A 150 10.61 28.95 1.81
C THR A 150 11.57 29.31 2.94
N LYS A 151 11.65 28.48 3.98
CA LYS A 151 12.53 28.65 5.15
C LYS A 151 13.19 27.33 5.50
N ILE A 152 14.35 27.38 6.17
CA ILE A 152 15.11 26.18 6.63
C ILE A 152 14.69 25.76 8.04
N ASP A 153 13.90 26.54 8.75
CA ASP A 153 13.52 26.25 10.12
C ASP A 153 12.43 25.19 10.16
N ASP A 154 12.78 24.03 10.71
CA ASP A 154 12.04 22.76 10.59
C ASP A 154 10.76 22.67 11.41
N SER A 155 10.39 23.73 12.14
CA SER A 155 9.31 23.61 13.13
C SER A 155 7.90 23.85 12.62
N ASP A 156 7.72 24.34 11.37
CA ASP A 156 6.40 24.73 10.85
C ASP A 156 6.09 24.20 9.45
N ASP A 157 5.04 23.41 9.34
CA ASP A 157 4.48 22.89 8.07
C ASP A 157 4.07 23.97 7.06
N ASN A 158 3.98 25.23 7.49
CA ASN A 158 3.51 26.36 6.67
C ASN A 158 4.59 26.98 5.75
N GLN A 159 5.72 26.29 5.60
CA GLN A 159 6.87 26.84 4.88
C GLN A 159 6.97 26.41 3.42
N TRP A 160 5.93 25.77 2.91
CA TRP A 160 5.89 25.28 1.56
C TRP A 160 5.05 26.18 0.66
N VAL A 161 5.62 26.59 -0.46
CA VAL A 161 4.92 27.39 -1.47
C VAL A 161 4.81 26.60 -2.76
N GLU A 162 3.57 26.39 -3.21
CA GLU A 162 3.32 25.79 -4.51
C GLU A 162 3.87 26.67 -5.63
N THR A 163 4.65 26.06 -6.51
CA THR A 163 5.08 26.69 -7.75
C THR A 163 4.41 26.04 -8.95
N THR A 164 3.98 26.87 -9.87
CA THR A 164 3.46 26.45 -11.19
C THR A 164 4.42 26.84 -12.31
N ASP A 165 5.48 27.58 -12.00
CA ASP A 165 6.43 28.13 -12.94
C ASP A 165 7.55 27.14 -13.26
N TYR A 166 7.14 25.98 -13.81
CA TYR A 166 8.05 24.93 -14.25
C TYR A 166 7.49 24.18 -15.46
N ASP A 167 8.40 23.65 -16.26
CA ASP A 167 8.09 22.67 -17.29
C ASP A 167 8.39 21.26 -16.84
N TRP A 168 7.62 20.32 -17.31
CA TRP A 168 7.88 18.91 -17.18
C TRP A 168 8.38 18.32 -18.49
N VAL A 169 9.62 17.84 -18.48
CA VAL A 169 10.21 17.10 -19.61
C VAL A 169 10.08 15.61 -19.31
N PRO A 170 9.28 14.85 -20.08
CA PRO A 170 9.11 13.43 -19.85
C PRO A 170 10.40 12.65 -20.14
N ALA A 171 10.56 11.52 -19.46
CA ALA A 171 11.67 10.60 -19.71
C ALA A 171 11.56 10.02 -21.13
N ALA A 172 12.65 10.09 -21.89
CA ALA A 172 12.75 9.51 -23.23
C ALA A 172 14.10 8.81 -23.41
N GLY A 173 14.11 7.69 -24.15
CA GLY A 173 15.33 7.04 -24.59
C GLY A 173 16.33 6.64 -23.50
N GLY A 174 15.84 6.31 -22.29
CA GLY A 174 16.70 5.96 -21.16
C GLY A 174 17.09 7.15 -20.27
N SER A 175 16.73 8.39 -20.64
CA SER A 175 16.89 9.57 -19.78
C SER A 175 15.86 9.58 -18.64
N THR A 176 16.18 10.26 -17.56
CA THR A 176 15.20 10.58 -16.51
C THR A 176 14.35 11.77 -16.96
N GLY A 177 13.07 11.83 -16.55
CA GLY A 177 12.28 13.05 -16.67
C GLY A 177 12.92 14.20 -15.90
N LEU A 178 12.62 15.43 -16.28
CA LEU A 178 13.14 16.64 -15.65
C LEU A 178 12.01 17.57 -15.21
N ILE A 179 12.18 18.20 -14.06
CA ILE A 179 11.47 19.43 -13.69
C ILE A 179 12.42 20.58 -14.05
N VAL A 180 11.98 21.48 -14.90
CA VAL A 180 12.75 22.65 -15.33
C VAL A 180 12.03 23.90 -14.81
N PHE A 181 12.60 24.58 -13.81
CA PHE A 181 12.06 25.82 -13.31
C PHE A 181 12.43 26.99 -14.22
N HIS A 182 11.50 27.90 -14.46
CA HIS A 182 11.75 29.12 -15.24
C HIS A 182 12.41 30.23 -14.42
N PHE A 183 12.68 29.96 -13.17
CA PHE A 183 13.42 30.83 -12.25
C PHE A 183 14.47 30.02 -11.52
N GLN A 184 15.42 30.70 -10.93
CA GLN A 184 16.41 30.06 -10.06
C GLN A 184 15.86 29.93 -8.64
N PRO A 185 15.59 28.72 -8.13
CA PRO A 185 15.18 28.54 -6.75
C PRO A 185 16.26 28.99 -5.77
N VAL A 186 15.86 29.48 -4.60
CA VAL A 186 16.79 29.75 -3.50
C VAL A 186 17.49 28.46 -3.08
N THR A 187 18.80 28.51 -2.95
CA THR A 187 19.62 27.34 -2.62
C THR A 187 19.35 26.75 -1.24
N THR A 188 19.67 25.49 -1.06
CA THR A 188 19.50 24.75 0.20
C THR A 188 18.04 24.70 0.68
N ARG A 189 17.12 24.42 -0.23
CA ARG A 189 15.70 24.24 0.06
C ARG A 189 15.26 22.90 -0.48
N ASP A 190 14.39 22.23 0.24
CA ASP A 190 13.77 21.00 -0.23
C ASP A 190 12.71 21.31 -1.29
N ILE A 191 12.58 20.42 -2.25
CA ILE A 191 11.53 20.43 -3.27
C ILE A 191 10.60 19.27 -2.98
N ARG A 192 9.34 19.56 -2.70
CA ARG A 192 8.30 18.56 -2.47
C ARG A 192 7.52 18.32 -3.75
N VAL A 193 7.55 17.09 -4.23
CA VAL A 193 6.91 16.70 -5.48
C VAL A 193 5.73 15.79 -5.19
N TRP A 194 4.54 16.22 -5.60
CA TRP A 194 3.32 15.43 -5.53
C TRP A 194 3.06 14.76 -6.85
N TYR A 195 2.96 13.46 -6.85
CA TYR A 195 2.78 12.66 -8.04
C TYR A 195 1.76 11.55 -7.83
N ARG A 196 1.42 10.86 -8.91
CA ARG A 196 0.65 9.63 -8.87
C ARG A 196 1.51 8.50 -9.35
N GLY A 197 1.45 7.40 -8.66
CA GLY A 197 2.18 6.21 -9.00
C GLY A 197 1.41 4.96 -8.63
N PRO A 198 1.83 3.79 -9.13
CA PRO A 198 1.30 2.54 -8.65
C PRO A 198 1.61 2.42 -7.16
N HIS A 199 0.74 1.71 -6.45
CA HIS A 199 1.03 1.35 -5.07
C HIS A 199 2.37 0.61 -4.98
N PRO A 200 3.24 0.90 -3.99
CA PRO A 200 4.44 0.11 -3.75
C PRO A 200 4.10 -1.36 -3.53
N ASP A 201 4.96 -2.26 -4.03
CA ASP A 201 4.73 -3.69 -3.80
C ASP A 201 4.98 -4.03 -2.33
N LEU A 202 4.08 -4.84 -1.77
CA LEU A 202 4.16 -5.37 -0.41
C LEU A 202 4.84 -6.74 -0.47
N TYR A 203 5.85 -6.99 0.37
CA TYR A 203 6.58 -8.26 0.41
C TYR A 203 6.59 -8.90 1.79
N VAL A 204 6.61 -8.10 2.83
CA VAL A 204 6.73 -8.53 4.22
C VAL A 204 5.62 -7.96 5.09
N TYR A 205 5.44 -8.53 6.28
CA TYR A 205 4.38 -8.09 7.20
C TYR A 205 4.53 -6.64 7.69
N SER A 206 5.73 -6.07 7.62
CA SER A 206 5.98 -4.67 7.99
C SER A 206 5.65 -3.66 6.90
N ASP A 207 5.37 -4.12 5.68
CA ASP A 207 4.98 -3.23 4.61
C ASP A 207 3.57 -2.72 4.86
N VAL A 208 3.39 -1.41 4.72
CA VAL A 208 2.10 -0.74 4.91
C VAL A 208 1.50 -0.32 3.58
N ASP A 209 0.19 -0.35 3.50
CA ASP A 209 -0.55 0.20 2.38
C ASP A 209 -0.58 1.73 2.44
N ASN A 210 -1.01 2.33 1.33
CA ASN A 210 -1.19 3.77 1.29
C ASN A 210 -2.50 4.15 2.01
N GLU A 211 -2.42 5.02 3.01
CA GLU A 211 -3.56 5.47 3.82
C GLU A 211 -4.72 6.08 3.01
N THR A 212 -4.49 6.42 1.73
CA THR A 212 -5.54 6.92 0.84
C THR A 212 -6.42 5.82 0.25
N ILE A 213 -6.06 4.55 0.47
CA ILE A 213 -6.82 3.39 -0.01
C ILE A 213 -7.73 2.91 1.12
N ASP A 214 -9.00 2.72 0.82
CA ASP A 214 -9.92 2.04 1.75
C ASP A 214 -9.45 0.60 1.99
N PRO A 215 -9.21 0.18 3.26
CA PRO A 215 -8.71 -1.16 3.57
C PRO A 215 -9.64 -2.28 3.11
N GLU A 216 -10.96 -2.07 3.16
CA GLU A 216 -11.93 -3.07 2.72
C GLU A 216 -11.89 -3.24 1.20
N LEU A 217 -11.72 -2.13 0.46
CA LEU A 217 -11.57 -2.17 -0.98
C LEU A 217 -10.26 -2.88 -1.39
N ALA A 218 -9.16 -2.65 -0.65
CA ALA A 218 -7.88 -3.35 -0.87
C ALA A 218 -8.02 -4.86 -0.62
N ILE A 219 -8.70 -5.26 0.47
CA ILE A 219 -8.99 -6.67 0.78
C ILE A 219 -9.82 -7.29 -0.33
N LEU A 220 -10.87 -6.61 -0.78
CA LEU A 220 -11.75 -7.10 -1.84
C LEU A 220 -11.00 -7.27 -3.17
N ALA A 221 -10.14 -6.31 -3.53
CA ALA A 221 -9.32 -6.38 -4.73
C ALA A 221 -8.34 -7.57 -4.69
N GLY A 222 -7.66 -7.77 -3.55
CA GLY A 222 -6.79 -8.92 -3.33
C GLY A 222 -7.55 -10.26 -3.36
N THR A 223 -8.74 -10.30 -2.75
CA THR A 223 -9.63 -11.47 -2.76
C THR A 223 -10.07 -11.83 -4.17
N LEU A 224 -10.45 -10.83 -4.96
CA LEU A 224 -10.82 -11.01 -6.36
C LEU A 224 -9.67 -11.62 -7.17
N LYS A 225 -8.46 -11.12 -7.03
CA LYS A 225 -7.29 -11.66 -7.71
C LYS A 225 -6.95 -13.08 -7.27
N ALA A 226 -7.07 -13.38 -5.97
CA ALA A 226 -6.85 -14.72 -5.44
C ALA A 226 -7.87 -15.73 -5.98
N LEU A 227 -9.14 -15.37 -6.06
CA LEU A 227 -10.19 -16.20 -6.66
C LEU A 227 -9.95 -16.39 -8.16
N ASP A 228 -9.62 -15.33 -8.89
CA ASP A 228 -9.31 -15.41 -10.32
C ASP A 228 -8.13 -16.34 -10.60
N TRP A 229 -7.05 -16.22 -9.84
CA TRP A 229 -5.92 -17.13 -9.90
C TRP A 229 -6.34 -18.58 -9.64
N ARG A 230 -7.18 -18.80 -8.63
CA ARG A 230 -7.62 -20.15 -8.26
C ARG A 230 -8.50 -20.78 -9.33
N VAL A 231 -9.50 -20.05 -9.83
CA VAL A 231 -10.41 -20.51 -10.90
C VAL A 231 -9.61 -20.82 -12.15
N ASN A 232 -8.67 -19.96 -12.55
CA ASN A 232 -7.82 -20.20 -13.71
C ASN A 232 -6.93 -21.44 -13.53
N ARG A 233 -6.38 -21.66 -12.33
CA ARG A 233 -5.55 -22.83 -12.03
C ARG A 233 -6.36 -24.13 -12.03
N SER A 234 -7.62 -24.10 -11.58
CA SER A 234 -8.51 -25.26 -11.59
C SER A 234 -9.20 -25.51 -12.95
N GLY A 235 -8.95 -24.63 -13.92
CA GLY A 235 -9.64 -24.68 -15.23
C GLY A 235 -11.15 -24.43 -15.13
N GLY A 236 -11.61 -23.73 -14.08
CA GLY A 236 -13.02 -23.46 -13.84
C GLY A 236 -13.83 -24.70 -13.39
N ALA A 237 -13.13 -25.76 -12.94
CA ALA A 237 -13.79 -27.04 -12.60
C ALA A 237 -14.63 -26.95 -11.29
N ASP A 238 -14.44 -25.94 -10.47
CA ASP A 238 -15.22 -25.73 -9.24
C ASP A 238 -16.27 -24.63 -9.44
N PRO A 239 -17.56 -24.99 -9.59
CA PRO A 239 -18.65 -24.04 -9.79
C PRO A 239 -18.78 -23.05 -8.63
N PHE A 240 -18.54 -23.50 -7.40
CA PHE A 240 -18.64 -22.66 -6.20
C PHE A 240 -17.56 -21.56 -6.18
N GLU A 241 -16.32 -21.89 -6.56
CA GLU A 241 -15.24 -20.87 -6.67
C GLU A 241 -15.55 -19.87 -7.81
N THR A 242 -16.15 -20.35 -8.91
CA THR A 242 -16.55 -19.49 -10.03
C THR A 242 -17.68 -18.53 -9.65
N GLU A 243 -18.68 -19.00 -8.90
CA GLU A 243 -19.76 -18.14 -8.38
C GLU A 243 -19.20 -17.06 -7.45
N ARG A 244 -18.36 -17.44 -6.48
CA ARG A 244 -17.70 -16.49 -5.58
C ARG A 244 -16.86 -15.46 -6.33
N LEU A 245 -16.17 -15.85 -7.38
CA LEU A 245 -15.42 -14.91 -8.22
C LEU A 245 -16.36 -13.89 -8.89
N ASN A 246 -17.51 -14.34 -9.39
CA ASN A 246 -18.48 -13.43 -10.01
C ASN A 246 -19.08 -12.47 -8.98
N ASP A 247 -19.41 -12.94 -7.79
CA ASP A 247 -19.89 -12.10 -6.69
C ASP A 247 -18.84 -11.05 -6.29
N ALA A 248 -17.58 -11.48 -6.17
CA ALA A 248 -16.47 -10.56 -5.87
C ALA A 248 -16.27 -9.50 -6.97
N LYS A 249 -16.44 -9.85 -8.25
CA LYS A 249 -16.39 -8.90 -9.38
C LYS A 249 -17.50 -7.86 -9.29
N VAL A 250 -18.73 -8.28 -9.01
CA VAL A 250 -19.89 -7.39 -8.87
C VAL A 250 -19.68 -6.43 -7.70
N GLU A 251 -19.29 -6.96 -6.54
CA GLU A 251 -19.05 -6.15 -5.36
C GLU A 251 -17.89 -5.16 -5.56
N PHE A 252 -16.79 -5.61 -6.19
CA PHE A 252 -15.68 -4.74 -6.52
C PHE A 252 -16.08 -3.62 -7.48
N ALA A 253 -16.85 -3.93 -8.52
CA ALA A 253 -17.35 -2.91 -9.46
C ALA A 253 -18.23 -1.87 -8.75
N ARG A 254 -19.04 -2.31 -7.80
CA ARG A 254 -19.91 -1.43 -7.01
C ARG A 254 -19.09 -0.51 -6.09
N ARG A 255 -18.14 -1.05 -5.33
CA ARG A 255 -17.33 -0.29 -4.37
C ARG A 255 -16.27 0.58 -5.02
N SER A 256 -15.67 0.15 -6.12
CA SER A 256 -14.64 0.93 -6.81
C SER A 256 -15.13 2.30 -7.32
N VAL A 257 -16.44 2.48 -7.44
CA VAL A 257 -17.04 3.78 -7.82
C VAL A 257 -17.18 4.70 -6.60
N SER A 258 -17.56 4.15 -5.43
CA SER A 258 -17.77 4.94 -4.20
C SER A 258 -16.48 5.21 -3.44
N ASP A 259 -15.60 4.20 -3.37
CA ASP A 259 -14.45 4.17 -2.46
C ASP A 259 -13.12 4.32 -3.20
N SER A 260 -13.17 4.78 -4.47
CA SER A 260 -11.97 5.05 -5.26
C SER A 260 -11.06 6.08 -4.55
N PRO A 261 -9.74 5.89 -4.56
CA PRO A 261 -8.80 6.82 -3.96
C PRO A 261 -9.09 8.26 -4.43
N GLU A 262 -9.19 9.17 -3.48
CA GLU A 262 -9.53 10.55 -3.81
C GLU A 262 -8.51 11.13 -4.81
N LYS A 263 -9.03 11.59 -5.93
CA LYS A 263 -8.19 12.25 -6.92
C LYS A 263 -7.97 13.68 -6.45
N PRO A 264 -6.73 14.06 -6.04
CA PRO A 264 -6.48 15.45 -5.67
C PRO A 264 -6.94 16.37 -6.80
N LYS A 265 -7.91 17.20 -6.51
CA LYS A 265 -8.41 18.18 -7.48
C LYS A 265 -7.37 19.26 -7.59
N ARG A 266 -6.81 19.45 -8.79
CA ARG A 266 -5.99 20.61 -9.07
C ARG A 266 -6.92 21.81 -9.07
N GLY A 267 -6.71 22.76 -8.16
CA GLY A 267 -7.38 24.05 -8.23
C GLY A 267 -7.02 24.74 -9.54
N THR A 268 -8.01 25.10 -10.34
CA THR A 268 -7.75 25.90 -11.54
C THR A 268 -7.62 27.36 -11.10
N LYS A 269 -6.40 27.91 -11.18
CA LYS A 269 -6.19 29.35 -10.99
C LYS A 269 -6.70 30.05 -12.24
N LEU A 270 -7.82 30.71 -12.14
CA LEU A 270 -8.32 31.57 -13.20
C LEU A 270 -7.78 32.97 -12.92
N PHE A 271 -6.79 33.42 -13.71
CA PHE A 271 -6.38 34.80 -13.72
C PHE A 271 -7.33 35.53 -14.66
N ILE A 272 -8.23 36.32 -14.11
CA ILE A 272 -8.96 37.31 -14.90
C ILE A 272 -8.04 38.51 -15.00
N VAL A 273 -7.36 38.65 -16.14
CA VAL A 273 -6.59 39.85 -16.47
C VAL A 273 -7.59 40.88 -16.95
N GLY A 274 -7.97 41.77 -16.04
CA GLY A 274 -8.68 43.01 -16.42
C GLY A 274 -7.74 43.99 -17.13
N PRO A 275 -8.26 45.09 -17.66
CA PRO A 275 -7.42 46.19 -18.13
C PRO A 275 -6.42 46.61 -17.06
N GLN A 276 -5.21 46.96 -17.47
CA GLN A 276 -4.11 47.27 -16.53
C GLN A 276 -4.45 48.39 -15.54
N GLU A 277 -5.37 49.24 -15.88
CA GLU A 277 -5.88 50.32 -15.03
C GLU A 277 -6.64 49.81 -13.81
N ASP A 278 -7.32 48.66 -13.93
CA ASP A 278 -8.10 48.06 -12.84
C ASP A 278 -7.20 47.45 -11.74
N PHE A 279 -5.97 47.07 -12.07
CA PHE A 279 -5.00 46.58 -11.09
C PHE A 279 -4.46 47.64 -10.13
N LEU A 280 -4.53 48.90 -10.55
CA LEU A 280 -4.08 50.04 -9.76
C LEU A 280 -5.19 50.63 -8.87
N ASP A 281 -6.44 50.19 -9.07
CA ASP A 281 -7.56 50.61 -8.21
C ASP A 281 -7.56 49.79 -6.91
N PRO A 282 -7.34 50.43 -5.75
CA PRO A 282 -7.36 49.72 -4.45
C PRO A 282 -8.72 49.10 -4.10
N ARG A 283 -9.77 49.42 -4.89
CA ARG A 283 -11.09 48.79 -4.76
C ARG A 283 -11.26 47.55 -5.63
N TYR A 284 -10.27 47.25 -6.49
CA TYR A 284 -10.31 46.09 -7.34
C TYR A 284 -10.08 44.83 -6.52
N THR A 285 -11.13 44.23 -6.12
CA THR A 285 -11.12 42.88 -5.52
C THR A 285 -11.20 41.83 -6.62
N GLY A 286 -10.20 41.79 -7.49
CA GLY A 286 -10.09 40.77 -8.54
C GLY A 286 -10.07 39.39 -7.86
N THR A 287 -11.11 38.59 -8.09
CA THR A 287 -11.21 37.27 -7.55
C THR A 287 -10.26 36.35 -8.31
N VAL A 288 -9.10 36.07 -7.75
CA VAL A 288 -8.28 34.95 -8.20
C VAL A 288 -8.98 33.69 -7.74
N ARG A 289 -9.69 33.01 -8.62
CA ARG A 289 -10.15 31.66 -8.37
C ARG A 289 -9.02 30.71 -8.73
N ILE A 290 -8.55 30.04 -7.72
CA ILE A 290 -7.57 28.96 -7.86
C ILE A 290 -8.31 27.65 -8.07
#